data_5cffa2f708cb558ae3442500f1935e4a
#
_entry.id   5cffa2f708cb558ae3442500f1935e4a
#
_cell.length_a   1.000
_cell.length_b   1.000
_cell.length_c   1.000
_cell.angle_alpha   90.00
_cell.angle_beta   90.00
_cell.angle_gamma   90.00
#
_symmetry.space_group_name_H-M   'P 1'
#
loop_
_entity.id
_entity.type
_entity.pdbx_description
1 polymer ?
#
loop_
_entity_poly.entity_id
_entity_poly.type
_entity_poly.pdbx_seq_one_letter_code
_entity_poly.pdbx_strand_id
1 'polypeptide(L)'
;MNSKNPPFPSTTEGMNPTGIIPLRPYAKHELAQLYDPGASRPTALRMLHRYITTARGLLPALQQAGYRPTHRRFTRQQVAIIFSFLGEP
;
A
#
# COMPACT_ATOMS: atom_id res chain seq x y z
N MET A 1 27.88 -3.38 -13.70
CA MET A 1 27.52 -3.40 -13.91
C MET A 1 27.02 -3.28 -14.08
N ASN A 2 26.84 -3.30 -13.82
CA ASN A 2 26.28 -3.28 -13.90
C ASN A 2 25.64 -3.27 -13.93
N SER A 3 25.67 -3.39 -13.83
CA SER A 3 25.09 -3.45 -13.85
C SER A 3 24.59 -3.32 -13.80
N LYS A 4 24.64 -3.38 -13.65
CA LYS A 4 24.19 -3.28 -13.46
C LYS A 4 23.62 -3.04 -13.16
N ASN A 5 23.74 -2.95 -13.02
CA ASN A 5 23.17 -2.74 -12.61
C ASN A 5 22.57 -2.60 -12.41
N PRO A 6 22.62 -2.61 -12.26
CA PRO A 6 21.93 -2.52 -11.88
C PRO A 6 21.38 -2.36 -11.74
N PRO A 7 21.32 -2.49 -11.71
CA PRO A 7 20.67 -2.23 -11.35
C PRO A 7 20.29 -1.92 -10.82
N PHE A 8 20.46 -1.88 -10.44
CA PHE A 8 20.06 -1.52 -9.71
C PHE A 8 20.17 -1.07 -8.93
N PRO A 9 20.22 -1.06 -8.77
CA PRO A 9 20.24 -0.63 -7.89
C PRO A 9 20.43 -0.33 -7.15
N SER A 10 20.37 -0.50 -6.87
CA SER A 10 20.47 -0.12 -6.23
C SER A 10 20.31 0.33 -5.64
N THR A 11 20.03 0.31 -5.38
CA THR A 11 19.78 0.82 -4.87
C THR A 11 19.44 1.19 -4.20
N THR A 12 19.20 1.23 -3.84
CA THR A 12 18.77 1.42 -3.29
C THR A 12 18.92 1.76 -2.34
N GLU A 13 19.01 2.35 -1.92
CA GLU A 13 19.08 2.63 -0.82
C GLU A 13 18.15 3.31 0.07
N GLY A 14 17.91 4.19 0.80
CA GLY A 14 16.79 4.62 1.56
C GLY A 14 15.60 3.92 1.09
N MET A 15 15.70 3.56 -0.05
CA MET A 15 14.77 2.68 -0.63
C MET A 15 15.18 1.28 -0.35
N ASN A 16 14.24 0.46 -0.13
CA ASN A 16 14.52 -0.94 0.08
C ASN A 16 15.16 -1.53 -1.16
N PRO A 17 16.23 -2.28 -1.02
CA PRO A 17 16.88 -2.87 -2.18
C PRO A 17 15.99 -3.85 -2.91
N THR A 18 14.98 -4.39 -2.26
CA THR A 18 14.02 -5.29 -2.88
C THR A 18 12.82 -4.58 -3.47
N GLY A 19 12.77 -3.27 -3.36
CA GLY A 19 11.62 -2.51 -3.79
C GLY A 19 10.47 -2.53 -2.80
N ILE A 20 10.72 -3.01 -1.60
CA ILE A 20 9.69 -3.08 -0.56
C ILE A 20 9.19 -1.69 -0.23
N ILE A 21 7.88 -1.55 -0.18
CA ILE A 21 7.24 -0.29 0.17
C ILE A 21 7.40 -0.05 1.67
N PRO A 22 7.82 1.14 2.09
CA PRO A 22 8.00 1.41 3.52
C PRO A 22 6.70 1.24 4.30
N LEU A 23 6.83 0.70 5.49
CA LEU A 23 5.70 0.58 6.41
C LEU A 23 5.59 1.89 7.20
N ARG A 24 4.65 2.73 6.79
CA ARG A 24 4.40 4.04 7.40
C ARG A 24 2.96 4.44 7.14
N PRO A 25 2.48 5.52 7.75
CA PRO A 25 1.15 6.04 7.38
C PRO A 25 1.15 6.51 5.93
N TYR A 26 0.01 6.32 5.28
CA TYR A 26 -0.20 6.76 3.89
C TYR A 26 -1.55 7.44 3.78
N ALA A 27 -1.64 8.45 2.93
CA ALA A 27 -2.95 8.90 2.48
C ALA A 27 -3.58 7.78 1.66
N LYS A 28 -4.90 7.67 1.71
CA LYS A 28 -5.58 6.60 0.97
C LYS A 28 -5.22 6.61 -0.50
N HIS A 29 -5.19 7.78 -1.14
CA HIS A 29 -4.87 7.85 -2.56
C HIS A 29 -3.42 7.46 -2.84
N GLU A 30 -2.50 7.76 -1.93
CA GLU A 30 -1.11 7.33 -2.08
C GLU A 30 -1.03 5.80 -2.11
N LEU A 31 -1.63 5.16 -1.12
CA LEU A 31 -1.59 3.71 -1.03
C LEU A 31 -2.32 3.08 -2.21
N ALA A 32 -3.47 3.65 -2.56
CA ALA A 32 -4.25 3.15 -3.69
C ALA A 32 -3.43 3.15 -4.98
N GLN A 33 -2.67 4.22 -5.23
CA GLN A 33 -1.88 4.32 -6.44
C GLN A 33 -0.61 3.48 -6.40
N LEU A 34 -0.15 3.09 -5.22
CA LEU A 34 0.93 2.10 -5.12
C LEU A 34 0.44 0.74 -5.59
N TYR A 35 -0.80 0.37 -5.27
CA TYR A 35 -1.37 -0.90 -5.74
C TYR A 35 -1.75 -0.85 -7.23
N ASP A 36 -2.17 0.31 -7.71
CA ASP A 36 -2.63 0.47 -9.09
C ASP A 36 -1.98 1.70 -9.72
N PRO A 37 -0.68 1.65 -9.99
CA PRO A 37 0.07 2.84 -10.43
C PRO A 37 -0.36 3.40 -11.77
N GLY A 38 -0.98 2.58 -12.61
CA GLY A 38 -1.48 3.05 -13.91
C GLY A 38 -2.85 3.70 -13.85
N ALA A 39 -3.51 3.68 -12.69
CA ALA A 39 -4.88 4.18 -12.57
C ALA A 39 -4.89 5.65 -12.16
N SER A 40 -5.95 6.36 -12.56
CA SER A 40 -6.18 7.70 -12.04
C SER A 40 -6.48 7.62 -10.55
N ARG A 41 -6.34 8.76 -9.87
CA ARG A 41 -6.58 8.83 -8.43
C ARG A 41 -7.96 8.29 -8.03
N PRO A 42 -9.06 8.76 -8.63
CA PRO A 42 -10.38 8.23 -8.23
C PRO A 42 -10.56 6.75 -8.57
N THR A 43 -9.99 6.29 -9.68
CA THR A 43 -10.08 4.88 -10.04
C THR A 43 -9.28 4.03 -9.06
N ALA A 44 -8.06 4.45 -8.71
CA ALA A 44 -7.23 3.72 -7.76
C ALA A 44 -7.93 3.62 -6.39
N LEU A 45 -8.53 4.72 -5.94
CA LEU A 45 -9.27 4.73 -4.67
C LEU A 45 -10.44 3.76 -4.69
N ARG A 46 -11.18 3.72 -5.77
CA ARG A 46 -12.30 2.80 -5.92
C ARG A 46 -11.84 1.35 -5.91
N MET A 47 -10.72 1.07 -6.58
CA MET A 47 -10.16 -0.27 -6.61
C MET A 47 -9.65 -0.69 -5.25
N LEU A 48 -8.98 0.20 -4.53
CA LEU A 48 -8.51 -0.11 -3.18
C LEU A 48 -9.71 -0.41 -2.26
N HIS A 49 -10.75 0.39 -2.34
CA HIS A 49 -11.95 0.14 -1.57
C HIS A 49 -12.53 -1.24 -1.86
N ARG A 50 -12.53 -1.62 -3.12
CA ARG A 50 -13.00 -2.94 -3.52
C ARG A 50 -12.14 -4.05 -2.92
N TYR A 51 -10.81 -3.90 -2.98
CA TYR A 51 -9.91 -4.88 -2.37
C TYR A 51 -10.20 -5.01 -0.87
N ILE A 52 -10.37 -3.88 -0.19
CA ILE A 52 -10.62 -3.90 1.25
C ILE A 52 -11.93 -4.61 1.57
N THR A 53 -12.96 -4.38 0.79
CA THR A 53 -14.28 -4.95 1.08
C THR A 53 -14.42 -6.39 0.63
N THR A 54 -13.61 -6.83 -0.33
CA THR A 54 -13.70 -8.21 -0.84
C THR A 54 -12.70 -9.15 -0.19
N ALA A 55 -11.59 -8.64 0.35
CA ALA A 55 -10.63 -9.49 1.05
C ALA A 55 -11.24 -9.93 2.38
N ARG A 56 -11.38 -11.24 2.54
CA ARG A 56 -12.06 -11.81 3.69
C ARG A 56 -11.36 -11.41 4.99
N GLY A 57 -12.09 -10.75 5.88
CA GLY A 57 -11.57 -10.38 7.19
C GLY A 57 -10.79 -9.06 7.23
N LEU A 58 -10.50 -8.47 6.08
CA LEU A 58 -9.68 -7.25 6.08
C LEU A 58 -10.44 -6.06 6.68
N LEU A 59 -11.66 -5.82 6.23
CA LEU A 59 -12.40 -4.68 6.75
C LEU A 59 -12.63 -4.75 8.27
N PRO A 60 -13.06 -5.90 8.82
CA PRO A 60 -13.18 -6.00 10.28
C PRO A 60 -11.86 -5.76 11.00
N ALA A 61 -10.75 -6.26 10.47
CA ALA A 61 -9.45 -6.05 11.09
C ALA A 61 -9.07 -4.57 11.09
N LEU A 62 -9.35 -3.87 9.99
CA LEU A 62 -9.11 -2.43 9.91
C LEU A 62 -9.99 -1.66 10.89
N GLN A 63 -11.25 -2.05 11.02
CA GLN A 63 -12.15 -1.41 11.95
C GLN A 63 -11.70 -1.58 13.39
N GLN A 64 -11.17 -2.74 13.73
CA GLN A 64 -10.59 -2.96 15.05
C GLN A 64 -9.38 -2.08 15.30
N ALA A 65 -8.68 -1.68 14.25
CA ALA A 65 -7.55 -0.77 14.33
C ALA A 65 -7.98 0.70 14.20
N GLY A 66 -9.26 0.98 14.35
CA GLY A 66 -9.77 2.35 14.36
C GLY A 66 -10.12 2.92 13.02
N TYR A 67 -10.09 2.12 11.96
CA TYR A 67 -10.41 2.60 10.62
C TYR A 67 -11.89 2.92 10.46
N ARG A 68 -12.16 4.02 9.76
CA ARG A 68 -13.51 4.39 9.33
C ARG A 68 -13.47 4.80 7.86
N PRO A 69 -14.55 4.55 7.11
CA PRO A 69 -14.58 4.90 5.68
C PRO A 69 -14.35 6.39 5.41
N THR A 70 -14.69 7.25 6.37
CA THR A 70 -14.51 8.70 6.22
C THR A 70 -13.07 9.16 6.40
N HIS A 71 -12.21 8.31 6.95
CA HIS A 71 -10.80 8.67 7.11
C HIS A 71 -10.13 8.77 5.75
N ARG A 72 -9.24 9.75 5.60
CA ARG A 72 -8.51 9.96 4.35
C ARG A 72 -7.12 9.38 4.38
N ARG A 73 -6.71 8.87 5.52
CA ARG A 73 -5.37 8.32 5.71
C ARG A 73 -5.47 6.99 6.45
N PHE A 74 -4.47 6.15 6.22
CA PHE A 74 -4.29 4.95 7.01
C PHE A 74 -3.14 5.18 7.98
N THR A 75 -3.29 4.71 9.21
CA THR A 75 -2.19 4.68 10.18
C THR A 75 -1.20 3.60 9.78
N ARG A 76 0.00 3.66 10.38
CA ARG A 76 1.00 2.62 10.15
C ARG A 76 0.45 1.24 10.46
N GLN A 77 -0.29 1.09 11.56
CA GLN A 77 -0.90 -0.18 11.93
C GLN A 77 -1.89 -0.66 10.87
N GLN A 78 -2.72 0.24 10.38
CA GLN A 78 -3.69 -0.10 9.35
C GLN A 78 -3.00 -0.49 8.04
N VAL A 79 -1.90 0.18 7.69
CA VAL A 79 -1.11 -0.18 6.52
C VAL A 79 -0.54 -1.58 6.68
N ALA A 80 -0.03 -1.91 7.87
CA ALA A 80 0.49 -3.25 8.13
C ALA A 80 -0.59 -4.31 7.94
N ILE A 81 -1.81 -4.04 8.39
CA ILE A 81 -2.93 -4.95 8.21
C ILE A 81 -3.25 -5.13 6.73
N ILE A 82 -3.31 -4.03 5.98
CA ILE A 82 -3.56 -4.11 4.55
C ILE A 82 -2.50 -4.94 3.84
N PHE A 83 -1.23 -4.71 4.15
CA PHE A 83 -0.14 -5.47 3.55
C PHE A 83 -0.24 -6.95 3.88
N SER A 84 -0.67 -7.30 5.09
CA SER A 84 -0.79 -8.70 5.49
C SER A 84 -1.91 -9.42 4.75
N PHE A 85 -2.96 -8.72 4.37
CA PHE A 85 -4.10 -9.31 3.67
C PHE A 85 -3.95 -9.28 2.15
N LEU A 86 -3.45 -8.18 1.61
CA LEU A 86 -3.36 -7.98 0.17
C LEU A 86 -1.98 -8.24 -0.40
N GLY A 87 -0.97 -8.30 0.45
CA GLY A 87 0.42 -8.30 0.02
C GLY A 87 0.89 -6.87 -0.17
N GLU A 88 2.21 -6.72 -0.30
CA GLU A 88 2.79 -5.39 -0.56
C GLU A 88 2.57 -5.00 -2.01
N PRO A 89 2.36 -3.72 -2.28
CA PRO A 89 2.10 -3.27 -3.65
C PRO A 89 3.35 -3.36 -4.59
#